data_6852590eee3b0ac37ccf293ce329b16d
#
_entry.id   6852590eee3b0ac37ccf293ce329b16d
#
_cell.length_a   1.000
_cell.length_b   1.000
_cell.length_c   1.000
_cell.angle_alpha   90.00
_cell.angle_beta   90.00
_cell.angle_gamma   90.00
#
_symmetry.space_group_name_H-M   'P 1'
#
loop_
_entity.id
_entity.type
_entity.pdbx_description
1 polymer ?
#
loop_
_entity_poly.entity_id
_entity_poly.type
_entity_poly.pdbx_seq_one_letter_code
_entity_poly.pdbx_strand_id
1 'polypeptide(L)'
;MMVTLTALGVVLLAAQPVPKTLEEKYDSGKLKARYTLGSDNVRNGTFEVFYENGKLKESGEYAKGELEGAFWGYHENGQTSLKCRYRNGALDGQWTAFDDKGKTKSTGEYLAGKKNGVFREFDASTIVTEQFFIDDQLIFGRSPDAIAAKLAEIRKIKVETVAPTGGAKEIPAHRGGKQSEDDRIAGARLLMEYRYLCNVPSDISLDAVYNAHDEAAAALLVDVGKLDHFPPNPGWPEAEYTFGKTGCSSSNLHMSSGGSNASSAVRGFMNDSDSSNIDRIGHRRWCINPTMSKTGFGSSGKFVAMWSFDQSRKSVPTYEFVAYPAPGFFPNTHFDATAAWSVSLNLEKYEKPDEKKVHISFKPAQITRSPAAIRLGPEMTSNYFHVDTQGFGIANAIIFRFDKCSTQANSAYQVEITGLQKSGGEAASLKYLVQFYAPGK
;
A
#
# COMPACT_ATOMS: atom_id res chain seq x y z
N MET A 1 86.15 31.30 -12.08
CA MET A 1 85.30 30.75 -13.11
C MET A 1 84.96 29.29 -12.68
N MET A 2 83.81 29.11 -12.05
CA MET A 2 83.40 27.87 -11.40
C MET A 2 82.40 27.19 -12.32
N VAL A 3 82.70 26.03 -12.89
CA VAL A 3 81.85 25.30 -13.76
C VAL A 3 81.06 24.31 -12.91
N THR A 4 79.76 24.53 -12.77
CA THR A 4 78.82 23.59 -12.10
C THR A 4 78.36 22.53 -13.10
N LEU A 5 78.75 21.27 -12.86
CA LEU A 5 78.18 20.12 -13.57
C LEU A 5 76.81 19.81 -13.00
N THR A 6 75.79 19.97 -13.84
CA THR A 6 74.43 19.45 -13.56
C THR A 6 74.38 17.98 -13.94
N ALA A 7 74.17 17.09 -12.96
CA ALA A 7 73.93 15.70 -13.17
C ALA A 7 72.50 15.46 -13.71
N LEU A 8 72.38 14.92 -14.90
CA LEU A 8 71.12 14.50 -15.50
C LEU A 8 70.70 13.15 -14.86
N GLY A 9 69.71 13.22 -13.95
CA GLY A 9 69.15 11.99 -13.36
C GLY A 9 68.24 11.27 -14.40
N VAL A 10 68.71 10.12 -14.85
CA VAL A 10 67.89 9.19 -15.65
C VAL A 10 66.88 8.52 -14.72
N VAL A 11 65.60 8.90 -14.79
CA VAL A 11 64.51 8.17 -14.15
C VAL A 11 64.25 6.93 -14.98
N LEU A 12 64.71 5.76 -14.51
CA LEU A 12 64.31 4.46 -15.04
C LEU A 12 62.82 4.30 -14.69
N LEU A 13 61.94 4.47 -15.66
CA LEU A 13 60.60 3.94 -15.55
C LEU A 13 60.69 2.40 -15.52
N ALA A 14 60.45 1.80 -14.36
CA ALA A 14 60.30 0.35 -14.25
C ALA A 14 59.14 -0.07 -15.16
N ALA A 15 59.45 -0.97 -16.11
CA ALA A 15 58.40 -1.54 -16.95
C ALA A 15 57.35 -2.21 -16.07
N GLN A 16 56.11 -1.75 -16.16
CA GLN A 16 54.97 -2.39 -15.45
C GLN A 16 54.86 -3.86 -15.93
N PRO A 17 54.76 -4.83 -15.01
CA PRO A 17 54.65 -6.22 -15.40
C PRO A 17 53.40 -6.42 -16.25
N VAL A 18 53.51 -7.11 -17.38
CA VAL A 18 52.38 -7.45 -18.26
C VAL A 18 51.36 -8.24 -17.45
N PRO A 19 50.10 -7.82 -17.37
CA PRO A 19 49.09 -8.55 -16.60
C PRO A 19 48.95 -9.98 -17.09
N LYS A 20 48.99 -10.92 -16.16
CA LYS A 20 48.73 -12.33 -16.48
C LYS A 20 47.25 -12.52 -16.74
N THR A 21 46.91 -13.26 -17.82
CA THR A 21 45.51 -13.54 -18.16
C THR A 21 45.16 -15.02 -17.94
N LEU A 22 43.94 -15.29 -17.47
CA LEU A 22 43.35 -16.63 -17.42
C LEU A 22 42.23 -16.69 -18.46
N GLU A 23 42.28 -17.67 -19.35
CA GLU A 23 41.25 -17.93 -20.33
C GLU A 23 40.51 -19.23 -20.03
N GLU A 24 39.18 -19.17 -20.07
CA GLU A 24 38.29 -20.32 -20.00
C GLU A 24 37.67 -20.56 -21.38
N LYS A 25 37.43 -21.79 -21.78
CA LYS A 25 36.86 -22.14 -23.08
C LYS A 25 35.61 -23.00 -22.92
N TYR A 26 34.73 -22.92 -23.87
CA TYR A 26 33.63 -23.86 -24.09
C TYR A 26 34.13 -25.20 -24.56
N ASP A 27 33.33 -26.26 -24.49
CA ASP A 27 33.65 -27.59 -25.02
C ASP A 27 33.93 -27.54 -26.54
N SER A 28 33.34 -26.60 -27.24
CA SER A 28 33.59 -26.29 -28.65
C SER A 28 34.98 -25.67 -28.91
N GLY A 29 35.76 -25.38 -27.88
CA GLY A 29 37.09 -24.73 -27.97
C GLY A 29 37.02 -23.21 -28.08
N LYS A 30 35.84 -22.61 -28.23
CA LYS A 30 35.67 -21.14 -28.30
C LYS A 30 35.92 -20.49 -26.94
N LEU A 31 36.39 -19.25 -26.95
CA LEU A 31 36.64 -18.48 -25.73
C LEU A 31 35.29 -18.25 -24.98
N LYS A 32 35.27 -18.62 -23.68
CA LYS A 32 34.13 -18.44 -22.78
C LYS A 32 34.34 -17.26 -21.84
N ALA A 33 35.56 -17.12 -21.34
CA ALA A 33 35.87 -16.00 -20.45
C ALA A 33 37.36 -15.67 -20.48
N ARG A 34 37.70 -14.42 -20.18
CA ARG A 34 39.05 -13.92 -20.00
C ARG A 34 39.09 -13.08 -18.72
N TYR A 35 40.04 -13.37 -17.85
CA TYR A 35 40.24 -12.67 -16.59
C TYR A 35 41.66 -12.14 -16.49
N THR A 36 41.85 -10.95 -15.97
CA THR A 36 43.15 -10.44 -15.54
C THR A 36 43.46 -10.96 -14.14
N LEU A 37 44.70 -11.42 -13.94
CA LEU A 37 45.18 -11.95 -12.65
C LEU A 37 46.22 -11.01 -12.05
N GLY A 38 46.18 -10.87 -10.72
CA GLY A 38 47.24 -10.29 -9.94
C GLY A 38 48.51 -11.19 -9.84
N SER A 39 49.54 -10.70 -9.20
CA SER A 39 50.80 -11.43 -8.98
C SER A 39 50.63 -12.71 -8.12
N ASP A 40 49.58 -12.77 -7.33
CA ASP A 40 49.14 -13.85 -6.46
C ASP A 40 48.26 -14.90 -7.18
N ASN A 41 48.03 -14.77 -8.50
CA ASN A 41 47.08 -15.52 -9.32
C ASN A 41 45.61 -15.36 -8.92
N VAL A 42 45.25 -14.35 -8.12
CA VAL A 42 43.85 -13.98 -7.81
C VAL A 42 43.34 -13.07 -8.92
N ARG A 43 42.04 -13.15 -9.27
CA ARG A 43 41.40 -12.23 -10.23
C ARG A 43 41.54 -10.79 -9.74
N ASN A 44 42.21 -9.94 -10.54
CA ASN A 44 42.45 -8.55 -10.19
C ASN A 44 42.67 -7.71 -11.45
N GLY A 45 41.68 -6.91 -11.81
CA GLY A 45 41.61 -6.16 -13.05
C GLY A 45 40.38 -6.57 -13.89
N THR A 46 40.39 -6.26 -15.16
CA THR A 46 39.25 -6.47 -16.06
C THR A 46 38.94 -7.93 -16.32
N PHE A 47 37.67 -8.21 -16.57
CA PHE A 47 37.23 -9.50 -17.11
C PHE A 47 36.20 -9.32 -18.19
N GLU A 48 36.12 -10.33 -19.07
CA GLU A 48 35.15 -10.44 -20.14
C GLU A 48 34.63 -11.89 -20.17
N VAL A 49 33.31 -12.03 -20.30
CA VAL A 49 32.65 -13.32 -20.53
C VAL A 49 31.93 -13.22 -21.87
N PHE A 50 31.99 -14.29 -22.65
CA PHE A 50 31.44 -14.33 -24.00
C PHE A 50 30.34 -15.37 -24.13
N TYR A 51 29.39 -15.15 -25.00
CA TYR A 51 28.49 -16.17 -25.50
C TYR A 51 29.25 -17.12 -26.44
N GLU A 52 28.73 -18.30 -26.69
CA GLU A 52 29.39 -19.27 -27.59
C GLU A 52 29.41 -18.80 -29.07
N ASN A 53 28.59 -17.81 -29.42
CA ASN A 53 28.61 -17.09 -30.69
C ASN A 53 29.75 -16.05 -30.79
N GLY A 54 30.56 -15.91 -29.73
CA GLY A 54 31.69 -14.99 -29.64
C GLY A 54 31.35 -13.55 -29.23
N LYS A 55 30.06 -13.21 -29.06
CA LYS A 55 29.68 -11.88 -28.59
C LYS A 55 29.87 -11.77 -27.08
N LEU A 56 30.19 -10.55 -26.61
CA LEU A 56 30.35 -10.23 -25.20
C LEU A 56 29.02 -10.48 -24.46
N LYS A 57 29.11 -11.17 -23.32
CA LYS A 57 27.98 -11.47 -22.41
C LYS A 57 28.03 -10.63 -21.13
N GLU A 58 29.24 -10.51 -20.56
CA GLU A 58 29.45 -9.75 -19.32
C GLU A 58 30.83 -9.10 -19.37
N SER A 59 30.97 -7.94 -18.75
CA SER A 59 32.28 -7.30 -18.50
C SER A 59 32.27 -6.49 -17.23
N GLY A 60 33.46 -6.33 -16.64
CA GLY A 60 33.63 -5.59 -15.39
C GLY A 60 35.04 -5.72 -14.87
N GLU A 61 35.19 -5.52 -13.57
CA GLU A 61 36.49 -5.58 -12.89
C GLU A 61 36.43 -6.43 -11.62
N TYR A 62 37.55 -7.04 -11.31
CA TYR A 62 37.80 -7.69 -10.03
C TYR A 62 38.88 -6.92 -9.27
N ALA A 63 38.75 -6.81 -7.96
CA ALA A 63 39.76 -6.41 -7.04
C ALA A 63 39.94 -7.48 -5.97
N LYS A 64 41.16 -8.03 -5.83
CA LYS A 64 41.46 -9.09 -4.83
C LYS A 64 40.48 -10.27 -4.84
N GLY A 65 40.02 -10.67 -6.02
CA GLY A 65 39.11 -11.80 -6.20
C GLY A 65 37.63 -11.50 -6.11
N GLU A 66 37.26 -10.30 -5.76
CA GLU A 66 35.85 -9.86 -5.65
C GLU A 66 35.48 -8.87 -6.77
N LEU A 67 34.22 -8.88 -7.20
CA LEU A 67 33.72 -7.89 -8.17
C LEU A 67 33.81 -6.48 -7.57
N GLU A 68 34.34 -5.55 -8.35
CA GLU A 68 34.53 -4.17 -7.94
C GLU A 68 34.26 -3.20 -9.11
N GLY A 69 33.62 -2.06 -8.84
CA GLY A 69 33.38 -1.04 -9.86
C GLY A 69 32.20 -1.34 -10.77
N ALA A 70 32.25 -0.84 -11.99
CA ALA A 70 31.18 -0.96 -12.96
C ALA A 70 31.08 -2.36 -13.57
N PHE A 71 29.87 -2.82 -13.77
CA PHE A 71 29.57 -4.10 -14.39
C PHE A 71 28.52 -3.91 -15.49
N TRP A 72 28.71 -4.58 -16.61
CA TRP A 72 27.81 -4.61 -17.74
C TRP A 72 27.46 -6.05 -18.13
N GLY A 73 26.17 -6.30 -18.35
CA GLY A 73 25.66 -7.47 -19.05
C GLY A 73 25.16 -7.11 -20.43
N TYR A 74 25.16 -8.09 -21.34
CA TYR A 74 24.69 -7.91 -22.72
C TYR A 74 23.79 -9.06 -23.13
N HIS A 75 22.84 -8.80 -24.01
CA HIS A 75 22.04 -9.80 -24.70
C HIS A 75 22.86 -10.43 -25.86
N GLU A 76 22.45 -11.59 -26.35
CA GLU A 76 23.12 -12.25 -27.49
C GLU A 76 23.14 -11.42 -28.78
N ASN A 77 22.20 -10.45 -28.92
CA ASN A 77 22.22 -9.50 -30.03
C ASN A 77 23.28 -8.40 -29.87
N GLY A 78 23.92 -8.28 -28.69
CA GLY A 78 24.95 -7.30 -28.36
C GLY A 78 24.43 -6.04 -27.68
N GLN A 79 23.10 -5.90 -27.51
CA GLN A 79 22.51 -4.81 -26.74
C GLN A 79 22.79 -4.99 -25.25
N THR A 80 22.98 -3.90 -24.53
CA THR A 80 23.14 -3.94 -23.06
C THR A 80 21.89 -4.55 -22.42
N SER A 81 22.06 -5.54 -21.54
CA SER A 81 20.98 -6.13 -20.75
C SER A 81 20.97 -5.63 -19.30
N LEU A 82 22.16 -5.26 -18.79
CA LEU A 82 22.34 -4.83 -17.40
C LEU A 82 23.45 -3.79 -17.27
N LYS A 83 23.22 -2.78 -16.45
CA LYS A 83 24.24 -1.87 -15.92
C LYS A 83 24.10 -1.82 -14.41
N CYS A 84 25.20 -2.07 -13.69
CA CYS A 84 25.21 -1.94 -12.24
C CYS A 84 26.62 -1.65 -11.74
N ARG A 85 26.76 -1.57 -10.44
CA ARG A 85 28.05 -1.39 -9.77
C ARG A 85 28.17 -2.40 -8.63
N TYR A 86 29.41 -2.87 -8.42
CA TYR A 86 29.78 -3.73 -7.31
C TYR A 86 30.80 -2.99 -6.40
N ARG A 87 30.77 -3.35 -5.12
CA ARG A 87 31.77 -3.00 -4.12
C ARG A 87 31.99 -4.20 -3.22
N ASN A 88 33.25 -4.68 -3.12
CA ASN A 88 33.61 -5.86 -2.34
C ASN A 88 32.68 -7.07 -2.64
N GLY A 89 32.43 -7.36 -3.90
CA GLY A 89 31.61 -8.49 -4.35
C GLY A 89 30.08 -8.29 -4.26
N ALA A 90 29.61 -7.22 -3.64
CA ALA A 90 28.19 -6.94 -3.46
C ALA A 90 27.69 -5.80 -4.38
N LEU A 91 26.46 -5.87 -4.84
CA LEU A 91 25.81 -4.76 -5.58
C LEU A 91 25.78 -3.50 -4.72
N ASP A 92 26.26 -2.37 -5.24
CA ASP A 92 26.34 -1.09 -4.52
C ASP A 92 26.17 0.09 -5.49
N GLY A 93 25.05 0.77 -5.40
CA GLY A 93 24.66 1.91 -6.26
C GLY A 93 23.57 1.58 -7.25
N GLN A 94 23.50 2.37 -8.32
CA GLN A 94 22.44 2.28 -9.34
C GLN A 94 22.50 0.95 -10.10
N TRP A 95 21.33 0.40 -10.37
CA TRP A 95 21.09 -0.81 -11.13
C TRP A 95 20.05 -0.57 -12.21
N THR A 96 20.31 -0.97 -13.45
CA THR A 96 19.39 -0.79 -14.58
C THR A 96 19.41 -2.02 -15.48
N ALA A 97 18.26 -2.64 -15.66
CA ALA A 97 18.05 -3.71 -16.64
C ALA A 97 17.36 -3.17 -17.91
N PHE A 98 17.72 -3.75 -19.05
CA PHE A 98 17.20 -3.38 -20.35
C PHE A 98 16.61 -4.62 -21.05
N ASP A 99 15.66 -4.39 -21.95
CA ASP A 99 15.17 -5.41 -22.86
C ASP A 99 16.15 -5.64 -24.04
N ASP A 100 15.86 -6.61 -24.89
CA ASP A 100 16.66 -6.96 -26.07
C ASP A 100 16.64 -5.91 -27.18
N LYS A 101 15.82 -4.85 -27.04
CA LYS A 101 15.74 -3.66 -27.90
C LYS A 101 16.46 -2.46 -27.31
N GLY A 102 17.09 -2.61 -26.12
CA GLY A 102 17.83 -1.57 -25.41
C GLY A 102 16.92 -0.60 -24.65
N LYS A 103 15.61 -0.87 -24.50
CA LYS A 103 14.73 -0.07 -23.66
C LYS A 103 14.89 -0.45 -22.18
N THR A 104 14.79 0.52 -21.30
CA THR A 104 14.81 0.28 -19.85
C THR A 104 13.60 -0.56 -19.45
N LYS A 105 13.85 -1.71 -18.81
CA LYS A 105 12.87 -2.64 -18.26
C LYS A 105 12.67 -2.41 -16.77
N SER A 106 13.75 -2.19 -16.04
CA SER A 106 13.68 -1.91 -14.61
C SER A 106 14.89 -1.12 -14.13
N THR A 107 14.68 -0.33 -13.04
CA THR A 107 15.74 0.42 -12.36
C THR A 107 15.65 0.20 -10.86
N GLY A 108 16.78 0.37 -10.17
CA GLY A 108 16.82 0.30 -8.71
C GLY A 108 18.13 0.83 -8.16
N GLU A 109 18.24 0.80 -6.84
CA GLU A 109 19.45 1.16 -6.12
C GLU A 109 19.74 0.10 -5.05
N TYR A 110 20.99 -0.31 -4.96
CA TYR A 110 21.47 -1.28 -3.96
C TYR A 110 22.49 -0.63 -3.04
N LEU A 111 22.53 -1.08 -1.80
CA LEU A 111 23.54 -0.75 -0.82
C LEU A 111 24.02 -2.04 -0.16
N ALA A 112 25.31 -2.36 -0.30
CA ALA A 112 25.92 -3.58 0.24
C ALA A 112 25.12 -4.86 -0.08
N GLY A 113 24.67 -5.02 -1.33
CA GLY A 113 23.93 -6.18 -1.83
C GLY A 113 22.43 -6.18 -1.58
N LYS A 114 21.92 -5.24 -0.80
CA LYS A 114 20.49 -5.14 -0.44
C LYS A 114 19.78 -4.05 -1.25
N LYS A 115 18.53 -4.29 -1.60
CA LYS A 115 17.68 -3.24 -2.21
C LYS A 115 17.56 -2.07 -1.24
N ASN A 116 17.94 -0.86 -1.71
CA ASN A 116 17.94 0.32 -0.87
C ASN A 116 17.66 1.56 -1.73
N GLY A 117 16.40 1.96 -1.83
CA GLY A 117 15.94 3.06 -2.68
C GLY A 117 14.68 2.71 -3.47
N VAL A 118 14.44 3.47 -4.53
CA VAL A 118 13.26 3.31 -5.39
C VAL A 118 13.54 2.32 -6.50
N PHE A 119 12.72 1.28 -6.59
CA PHE A 119 12.70 0.31 -7.68
C PHE A 119 11.51 0.59 -8.59
N ARG A 120 11.77 0.61 -9.91
CA ARG A 120 10.74 0.84 -10.93
C ARG A 120 10.78 -0.26 -11.97
N GLU A 121 9.61 -0.67 -12.41
CA GLU A 121 9.42 -1.48 -13.62
C GLU A 121 8.74 -0.62 -14.69
N PHE A 122 9.08 -0.89 -15.94
CA PHE A 122 8.60 -0.13 -17.09
C PHE A 122 7.96 -1.07 -18.13
N ASP A 123 6.84 -0.62 -18.69
CA ASP A 123 6.29 -1.17 -19.92
C ASP A 123 6.30 -0.07 -20.99
N ALA A 124 6.96 -0.33 -22.11
CA ALA A 124 7.12 0.62 -23.22
C ALA A 124 7.53 2.04 -22.79
N SER A 125 8.38 2.18 -21.76
CA SER A 125 8.85 3.43 -21.13
C SER A 125 7.87 4.08 -20.14
N THR A 126 6.72 3.46 -19.87
CA THR A 126 5.80 3.89 -18.81
C THR A 126 6.12 3.15 -17.53
N ILE A 127 6.15 3.85 -16.40
CA ILE A 127 6.31 3.20 -15.07
C ILE A 127 5.03 2.43 -14.77
N VAL A 128 5.14 1.10 -14.62
CA VAL A 128 4.02 0.21 -14.25
C VAL A 128 4.05 -0.15 -12.78
N THR A 129 5.25 -0.22 -12.17
CA THR A 129 5.40 -0.38 -10.73
C THR A 129 6.44 0.60 -10.18
N GLU A 130 6.20 1.11 -8.97
CA GLU A 130 7.19 1.84 -8.19
C GLU A 130 7.11 1.38 -6.75
N GLN A 131 8.23 0.88 -6.24
CA GLN A 131 8.37 0.36 -4.89
C GLN A 131 9.57 1.01 -4.20
N PHE A 132 9.49 1.23 -2.90
CA PHE A 132 10.58 1.79 -2.11
C PHE A 132 11.04 0.80 -1.05
N PHE A 133 12.33 0.50 -1.06
CA PHE A 133 12.97 -0.46 -0.16
C PHE A 133 14.01 0.21 0.74
N ILE A 134 14.19 -0.33 1.93
CA ILE A 134 15.33 -0.09 2.81
C ILE A 134 15.79 -1.45 3.34
N ASP A 135 17.05 -1.82 3.09
CA ASP A 135 17.66 -3.09 3.51
C ASP A 135 16.82 -4.31 3.12
N ASP A 136 16.35 -4.38 1.86
CA ASP A 136 15.42 -5.37 1.30
C ASP A 136 13.98 -5.32 1.84
N GLN A 137 13.70 -4.52 2.85
CA GLN A 137 12.34 -4.36 3.36
C GLN A 137 11.53 -3.42 2.46
N LEU A 138 10.40 -3.91 1.97
CA LEU A 138 9.44 -3.08 1.20
C LEU A 138 8.77 -2.08 2.15
N ILE A 139 9.04 -0.78 1.93
CA ILE A 139 8.47 0.32 2.73
C ILE A 139 7.19 0.84 2.10
N PHE A 140 7.23 1.11 0.79
CA PHE A 140 6.08 1.56 0.02
C PHE A 140 5.91 0.71 -1.24
N GLY A 141 4.73 0.10 -1.38
CA GLY A 141 4.40 -0.76 -2.53
C GLY A 141 3.70 -0.04 -3.68
N ARG A 142 3.29 1.22 -3.49
CA ARG A 142 2.60 2.05 -4.49
C ARG A 142 3.09 3.49 -4.37
N SER A 143 3.34 4.14 -5.52
CA SER A 143 3.68 5.56 -5.54
C SER A 143 2.43 6.46 -5.40
N PRO A 144 2.59 7.75 -5.00
CA PRO A 144 1.50 8.73 -5.05
C PRO A 144 0.83 8.82 -6.41
N ASP A 145 1.61 8.78 -7.51
CA ASP A 145 1.07 8.87 -8.87
C ASP A 145 0.24 7.63 -9.24
N ALA A 146 0.71 6.42 -8.88
CA ALA A 146 -0.04 5.19 -9.08
C ALA A 146 -1.35 5.19 -8.29
N ILE A 147 -1.33 5.68 -7.05
CA ILE A 147 -2.53 5.84 -6.24
C ILE A 147 -3.48 6.85 -6.89
N ALA A 148 -2.98 8.04 -7.27
CA ALA A 148 -3.79 9.08 -7.90
C ALA A 148 -4.44 8.60 -9.21
N ALA A 149 -3.69 7.88 -10.05
CA ALA A 149 -4.21 7.28 -11.28
C ALA A 149 -5.34 6.29 -11.01
N LYS A 150 -5.17 5.41 -10.00
CA LYS A 150 -6.21 4.43 -9.64
C LYS A 150 -7.45 5.10 -9.05
N LEU A 151 -7.30 6.12 -8.21
CA LEU A 151 -8.43 6.89 -7.70
C LEU A 151 -9.18 7.59 -8.84
N ALA A 152 -8.46 8.14 -9.82
CA ALA A 152 -9.08 8.76 -11.01
C ALA A 152 -9.82 7.73 -11.89
N GLU A 153 -9.32 6.49 -11.97
CA GLU A 153 -10.01 5.38 -12.62
C GLU A 153 -11.30 5.02 -11.85
N ILE A 154 -11.21 4.84 -10.52
CA ILE A 154 -12.37 4.50 -9.67
C ILE A 154 -13.49 5.55 -9.83
N ARG A 155 -13.16 6.83 -9.89
CA ARG A 155 -14.14 7.92 -10.11
C ARG A 155 -14.89 7.83 -11.43
N LYS A 156 -14.38 7.09 -12.40
CA LYS A 156 -14.99 6.91 -13.74
C LYS A 156 -15.66 5.54 -13.90
N ILE A 157 -15.50 4.62 -12.93
CA ILE A 157 -16.11 3.28 -13.01
C ILE A 157 -17.63 3.44 -13.15
N LYS A 158 -18.19 2.69 -14.11
CA LYS A 158 -19.63 2.50 -14.18
C LYS A 158 -20.03 1.55 -13.05
N VAL A 159 -20.60 2.08 -11.98
CA VAL A 159 -21.15 1.26 -10.89
C VAL A 159 -22.47 0.65 -11.35
N GLU A 160 -22.54 -0.66 -11.31
CA GLU A 160 -23.77 -1.37 -11.69
C GLU A 160 -24.67 -1.57 -10.47
N THR A 161 -25.97 -1.41 -10.67
CA THR A 161 -26.98 -1.79 -9.70
C THR A 161 -27.50 -3.19 -10.04
N VAL A 162 -27.16 -4.17 -9.20
CA VAL A 162 -27.60 -5.56 -9.36
C VAL A 162 -29.09 -5.64 -9.06
N ALA A 163 -29.86 -6.12 -10.02
CA ALA A 163 -31.27 -6.41 -9.84
C ALA A 163 -31.49 -7.59 -8.88
N PRO A 164 -32.67 -7.69 -8.24
CA PRO A 164 -33.01 -8.85 -7.42
C PRO A 164 -32.82 -10.16 -8.19
N THR A 165 -32.06 -11.11 -7.64
CA THR A 165 -31.79 -12.41 -8.25
C THR A 165 -32.63 -13.51 -7.59
N GLY A 166 -33.11 -14.45 -8.39
CA GLY A 166 -33.68 -15.70 -7.90
C GLY A 166 -35.05 -15.59 -7.25
N GLY A 167 -36.10 -15.25 -8.02
CA GLY A 167 -37.47 -15.25 -7.54
C GLY A 167 -37.74 -14.26 -6.40
N ALA A 168 -36.93 -13.23 -6.32
CA ALA A 168 -37.11 -12.14 -5.38
C ALA A 168 -38.52 -11.57 -5.64
N LYS A 169 -39.34 -11.61 -4.61
CA LYS A 169 -40.60 -10.89 -4.52
C LYS A 169 -40.32 -9.46 -4.90
N GLU A 170 -41.30 -8.85 -5.60
CA GLU A 170 -41.25 -7.39 -5.87
C GLU A 170 -40.79 -6.64 -4.61
N ILE A 171 -39.88 -5.67 -4.82
CA ILE A 171 -39.46 -4.78 -3.73
C ILE A 171 -40.77 -4.18 -3.17
N PRO A 172 -41.08 -4.36 -1.88
CA PRO A 172 -42.34 -3.86 -1.34
C PRO A 172 -42.46 -2.35 -1.55
N ALA A 173 -43.67 -1.88 -1.76
CA ALA A 173 -43.93 -0.45 -1.69
C ALA A 173 -43.44 0.04 -0.32
N HIS A 174 -42.54 1.02 -0.31
CA HIS A 174 -41.94 1.57 0.91
C HIS A 174 -42.00 3.09 0.89
N ARG A 175 -42.01 3.66 2.09
CA ARG A 175 -41.92 5.11 2.27
C ARG A 175 -40.44 5.51 2.11
N GLY A 176 -40.23 6.67 1.53
CA GLY A 176 -38.90 7.27 1.42
C GLY A 176 -38.81 8.22 0.22
N GLY A 177 -37.93 9.18 0.31
CA GLY A 177 -37.51 9.98 -0.82
C GLY A 177 -36.63 9.12 -1.73
N LYS A 178 -36.84 9.19 -3.04
CA LYS A 178 -35.92 8.52 -3.98
C LYS A 178 -34.58 9.24 -4.01
N GLN A 179 -33.56 8.65 -3.42
CA GLN A 179 -32.17 9.09 -3.61
C GLN A 179 -31.82 8.97 -5.10
N SER A 180 -31.15 9.97 -5.65
CA SER A 180 -30.75 9.91 -7.06
C SER A 180 -29.72 8.80 -7.27
N GLU A 181 -29.75 8.16 -8.43
CA GLU A 181 -28.78 7.14 -8.81
C GLU A 181 -27.36 7.71 -8.85
N ASP A 182 -27.19 8.96 -9.30
CA ASP A 182 -25.90 9.65 -9.31
C ASP A 182 -25.31 9.80 -7.91
N ASP A 183 -26.15 10.08 -6.89
CA ASP A 183 -25.68 10.19 -5.51
C ASP A 183 -25.25 8.82 -4.94
N ARG A 184 -26.02 7.76 -5.22
CA ARG A 184 -25.61 6.38 -4.87
C ARG A 184 -24.30 5.98 -5.51
N ILE A 185 -24.15 6.26 -6.80
CA ILE A 185 -22.93 6.00 -7.56
C ILE A 185 -21.75 6.78 -6.96
N ALA A 186 -21.93 8.04 -6.59
CA ALA A 186 -20.90 8.85 -5.96
C ALA A 186 -20.48 8.28 -4.60
N GLY A 187 -21.43 7.85 -3.77
CA GLY A 187 -21.16 7.17 -2.51
C GLY A 187 -20.41 5.86 -2.68
N ALA A 188 -20.83 5.01 -3.63
CA ALA A 188 -20.18 3.74 -3.93
C ALA A 188 -18.73 3.94 -4.44
N ARG A 189 -18.50 4.91 -5.34
CA ARG A 189 -17.15 5.26 -5.81
C ARG A 189 -16.25 5.73 -4.68
N LEU A 190 -16.74 6.58 -3.80
CA LEU A 190 -15.96 7.03 -2.64
C LEU A 190 -15.66 5.86 -1.67
N LEU A 191 -16.61 4.96 -1.44
CA LEU A 191 -16.37 3.74 -0.68
C LEU A 191 -15.28 2.87 -1.33
N MET A 192 -15.31 2.71 -2.66
CA MET A 192 -14.27 2.01 -3.42
C MET A 192 -12.90 2.68 -3.27
N GLU A 193 -12.82 4.03 -3.25
CA GLU A 193 -11.57 4.76 -3.01
C GLU A 193 -10.98 4.40 -1.64
N TYR A 194 -11.76 4.47 -0.57
CA TYR A 194 -11.31 4.09 0.77
C TYR A 194 -10.89 2.62 0.87
N ARG A 195 -11.65 1.73 0.26
CA ARG A 195 -11.35 0.30 0.23
C ARG A 195 -10.03 0.02 -0.50
N TYR A 196 -9.82 0.64 -1.67
CA TYR A 196 -8.54 0.56 -2.39
C TYR A 196 -7.37 1.10 -1.55
N LEU A 197 -7.56 2.23 -0.88
CA LEU A 197 -6.53 2.82 0.00
C LEU A 197 -6.19 1.91 1.18
N CYS A 198 -7.17 1.18 1.72
CA CYS A 198 -7.00 0.23 2.82
C CYS A 198 -6.55 -1.18 2.38
N ASN A 199 -6.21 -1.38 1.09
CA ASN A 199 -5.77 -2.65 0.51
C ASN A 199 -6.81 -3.79 0.65
N VAL A 200 -8.10 -3.45 0.64
CA VAL A 200 -9.19 -4.43 0.58
C VAL A 200 -9.88 -4.38 -0.79
N PRO A 201 -10.59 -5.46 -1.22
CA PRO A 201 -11.25 -5.47 -2.51
C PRO A 201 -12.15 -4.26 -2.71
N SER A 202 -11.95 -3.52 -3.80
CA SER A 202 -12.64 -2.26 -4.08
C SER A 202 -13.68 -2.34 -5.21
N ASP A 203 -13.93 -3.52 -5.73
CA ASP A 203 -14.94 -3.84 -6.73
C ASP A 203 -16.31 -4.03 -6.05
N ILE A 204 -17.01 -2.91 -5.78
CA ILE A 204 -18.31 -2.88 -5.13
C ILE A 204 -19.40 -2.58 -6.16
N SER A 205 -20.50 -3.33 -6.13
CA SER A 205 -21.72 -3.01 -6.85
C SER A 205 -22.81 -2.49 -5.91
N LEU A 206 -23.77 -1.77 -6.45
CA LEU A 206 -25.02 -1.44 -5.76
C LEU A 206 -25.99 -2.63 -5.87
N ASP A 207 -26.82 -2.81 -4.87
CA ASP A 207 -27.87 -3.83 -4.87
C ASP A 207 -29.23 -3.14 -4.73
N ALA A 208 -30.17 -3.43 -5.64
CA ALA A 208 -31.46 -2.76 -5.68
C ALA A 208 -32.31 -3.03 -4.42
N VAL A 209 -32.19 -4.23 -3.82
CA VAL A 209 -32.90 -4.56 -2.58
C VAL A 209 -32.29 -3.83 -1.40
N TYR A 210 -30.95 -3.73 -1.34
CA TYR A 210 -30.27 -2.95 -0.29
C TYR A 210 -30.61 -1.47 -0.38
N ASN A 211 -30.62 -0.89 -1.60
CA ASN A 211 -31.05 0.48 -1.81
C ASN A 211 -32.47 0.73 -1.27
N ALA A 212 -33.40 -0.17 -1.55
CA ALA A 212 -34.78 -0.03 -1.09
C ALA A 212 -34.93 -0.13 0.43
N HIS A 213 -34.21 -1.06 1.08
CA HIS A 213 -34.15 -1.14 2.54
C HIS A 213 -33.60 0.14 3.16
N ASP A 214 -32.54 0.70 2.57
CA ASP A 214 -31.89 1.92 3.05
C ASP A 214 -32.78 3.15 2.86
N GLU A 215 -33.53 3.25 1.75
CA GLU A 215 -34.53 4.30 1.56
C GLU A 215 -35.62 4.23 2.63
N ALA A 216 -36.15 3.03 2.88
CA ALA A 216 -37.15 2.82 3.91
C ALA A 216 -36.59 3.08 5.32
N ALA A 217 -35.35 2.72 5.59
CA ALA A 217 -34.66 3.01 6.84
C ALA A 217 -34.51 4.53 7.07
N ALA A 218 -34.03 5.25 6.07
CA ALA A 218 -33.86 6.71 6.16
C ALA A 218 -35.22 7.41 6.40
N ALA A 219 -36.30 6.94 5.76
CA ALA A 219 -37.63 7.47 5.98
C ALA A 219 -38.17 7.17 7.39
N LEU A 220 -37.92 5.94 7.89
CA LEU A 220 -38.32 5.55 9.25
C LEU A 220 -37.61 6.42 10.30
N LEU A 221 -36.31 6.71 10.08
CA LEU A 221 -35.54 7.59 10.98
C LEU A 221 -36.02 9.04 10.95
N VAL A 222 -36.57 9.52 9.82
CA VAL A 222 -37.23 10.84 9.78
C VAL A 222 -38.46 10.88 10.70
N ASP A 223 -39.31 9.86 10.63
CA ASP A 223 -40.55 9.82 11.43
C ASP A 223 -40.26 9.58 12.93
N VAL A 224 -39.17 8.83 13.24
CA VAL A 224 -38.67 8.63 14.62
C VAL A 224 -37.89 9.84 15.16
N GLY A 225 -37.30 10.66 14.28
CA GLY A 225 -36.60 11.91 14.60
C GLY A 225 -35.15 11.74 15.10
N LYS A 226 -34.59 10.53 15.20
CA LYS A 226 -33.23 10.23 15.71
C LYS A 226 -32.59 9.05 14.99
N LEU A 227 -31.25 8.95 15.07
CA LEU A 227 -30.53 7.72 14.68
C LEU A 227 -30.84 6.61 15.68
N ASP A 228 -31.26 5.45 15.15
CA ASP A 228 -31.54 4.26 15.96
C ASP A 228 -31.47 3.03 15.06
N HIS A 229 -30.68 2.02 15.41
CA HIS A 229 -30.62 0.77 14.67
C HIS A 229 -31.83 -0.13 14.92
N PHE A 230 -32.58 0.12 15.99
CA PHE A 230 -33.78 -0.62 16.37
C PHE A 230 -34.93 0.36 16.68
N PRO A 231 -35.31 1.23 15.73
CA PRO A 231 -36.30 2.25 15.96
C PRO A 231 -37.66 1.61 16.30
N PRO A 232 -38.48 2.24 17.18
CA PRO A 232 -39.84 1.79 17.40
C PRO A 232 -40.71 2.07 16.15
N ASN A 233 -41.84 1.36 16.02
CA ASN A 233 -42.82 1.62 14.96
C ASN A 233 -43.55 2.95 15.24
N PRO A 234 -43.40 3.97 14.37
CA PRO A 234 -44.11 5.27 14.53
C PRO A 234 -45.55 5.24 14.02
N GLY A 235 -46.16 4.07 13.88
CA GLY A 235 -47.49 3.88 13.34
C GLY A 235 -47.54 3.48 11.86
N TRP A 236 -46.47 2.94 11.34
CA TRP A 236 -46.44 2.39 9.98
C TRP A 236 -47.12 1.02 9.92
N PRO A 237 -47.68 0.65 8.74
CA PRO A 237 -48.10 -0.74 8.50
C PRO A 237 -46.96 -1.70 8.79
N GLU A 238 -47.24 -2.83 9.43
CA GLU A 238 -46.24 -3.76 9.96
C GLU A 238 -45.22 -4.21 8.89
N ALA A 239 -45.69 -4.49 7.66
CA ALA A 239 -44.81 -4.90 6.58
C ALA A 239 -43.80 -3.79 6.16
N GLU A 240 -44.27 -2.53 6.06
CA GLU A 240 -43.42 -1.38 5.73
C GLU A 240 -42.43 -1.10 6.86
N TYR A 241 -42.92 -1.13 8.12
CA TYR A 241 -42.08 -0.94 9.30
C TYR A 241 -40.96 -2.01 9.38
N THR A 242 -41.33 -3.29 9.25
CA THR A 242 -40.35 -4.37 9.28
C THR A 242 -39.29 -4.23 8.17
N PHE A 243 -39.69 -3.78 6.98
CA PHE A 243 -38.80 -3.54 5.87
C PHE A 243 -37.82 -2.40 6.17
N GLY A 244 -38.30 -1.25 6.67
CA GLY A 244 -37.45 -0.13 7.08
C GLY A 244 -36.57 -0.45 8.28
N LYS A 245 -37.09 -1.17 9.28
CA LYS A 245 -36.31 -1.64 10.44
C LYS A 245 -35.18 -2.58 10.04
N THR A 246 -35.40 -3.45 9.05
CA THR A 246 -34.33 -4.30 8.50
C THR A 246 -33.22 -3.45 7.92
N GLY A 247 -33.53 -2.39 7.17
CA GLY A 247 -32.54 -1.42 6.70
C GLY A 247 -31.79 -0.75 7.85
N CYS A 248 -32.49 -0.26 8.89
CA CYS A 248 -31.83 0.35 10.05
C CYS A 248 -30.85 -0.60 10.76
N SER A 249 -31.23 -1.87 10.94
CA SER A 249 -30.42 -2.84 11.69
C SER A 249 -29.27 -3.44 10.88
N SER A 250 -29.27 -3.29 9.55
CA SER A 250 -28.26 -3.88 8.65
C SER A 250 -27.34 -2.83 7.98
N SER A 251 -27.50 -1.56 8.33
CA SER A 251 -26.83 -0.46 7.68
C SER A 251 -26.04 0.41 8.64
N ASN A 252 -24.98 1.01 8.13
CA ASN A 252 -24.40 2.19 8.76
C ASN A 252 -25.39 3.36 8.63
N LEU A 253 -25.62 4.08 9.70
CA LEU A 253 -26.56 5.20 9.75
C LEU A 253 -25.84 6.52 9.96
N HIS A 254 -26.21 7.53 9.19
CA HIS A 254 -25.61 8.88 9.25
C HIS A 254 -26.67 9.96 9.35
N MET A 255 -26.35 11.05 10.07
CA MET A 255 -27.20 12.23 10.17
C MET A 255 -26.35 13.49 10.05
N SER A 256 -26.80 14.45 9.25
CA SER A 256 -26.17 15.76 9.12
C SER A 256 -27.21 16.87 9.09
N SER A 257 -26.97 17.96 9.83
CA SER A 257 -27.86 19.15 9.88
C SER A 257 -27.81 19.97 8.59
N GLY A 258 -26.79 19.87 7.76
CA GLY A 258 -26.60 20.63 6.53
C GLY A 258 -27.09 19.95 5.25
N GLY A 259 -27.85 18.85 5.38
CA GLY A 259 -28.17 17.95 4.28
C GLY A 259 -27.14 16.81 4.15
N SER A 260 -27.62 15.64 3.85
CA SER A 260 -26.79 14.43 3.76
C SER A 260 -26.89 13.82 2.38
N ASN A 261 -25.76 13.41 1.85
CA ASN A 261 -25.67 12.59 0.64
C ASN A 261 -24.80 11.35 0.91
N ALA A 262 -24.81 10.40 0.00
CA ALA A 262 -24.07 9.15 0.16
C ALA A 262 -22.56 9.38 0.39
N SER A 263 -21.95 10.32 -0.34
CA SER A 263 -20.53 10.63 -0.16
C SER A 263 -20.21 11.25 1.19
N SER A 264 -21.05 12.14 1.72
CA SER A 264 -20.86 12.72 3.06
C SER A 264 -21.01 11.67 4.16
N ALA A 265 -21.95 10.74 3.99
CA ALA A 265 -22.13 9.62 4.90
C ALA A 265 -20.91 8.68 4.93
N VAL A 266 -20.38 8.30 3.75
CA VAL A 266 -19.17 7.48 3.66
C VAL A 266 -17.97 8.14 4.35
N ARG A 267 -17.78 9.47 4.19
CA ARG A 267 -16.73 10.21 4.93
C ARG A 267 -16.94 10.16 6.43
N GLY A 268 -18.18 10.33 6.89
CA GLY A 268 -18.54 10.21 8.31
C GLY A 268 -18.24 8.84 8.86
N PHE A 269 -18.63 7.77 8.15
CA PHE A 269 -18.37 6.39 8.53
C PHE A 269 -16.86 6.07 8.59
N MET A 270 -16.07 6.64 7.69
CA MET A 270 -14.61 6.42 7.70
C MET A 270 -13.90 7.24 8.79
N ASN A 271 -14.41 8.41 9.17
CA ASN A 271 -13.89 9.15 10.33
C ASN A 271 -14.20 8.40 11.63
N ASP A 272 -15.48 8.14 11.93
CA ASP A 272 -15.99 7.30 13.02
C ASP A 272 -15.31 7.50 14.37
N SER A 273 -14.91 8.74 14.70
CA SER A 273 -14.02 9.06 15.84
C SER A 273 -14.67 10.01 16.86
N ASP A 274 -15.97 10.20 16.78
CA ASP A 274 -16.73 10.90 17.80
C ASP A 274 -16.86 10.07 19.09
N SER A 275 -17.25 10.71 20.19
CA SER A 275 -17.29 10.10 21.52
C SER A 275 -18.24 8.90 21.66
N SER A 276 -19.21 8.75 20.75
CA SER A 276 -20.15 7.62 20.77
C SER A 276 -19.67 6.41 19.94
N ASN A 277 -18.71 6.60 19.05
CA ASN A 277 -18.27 5.59 18.10
C ASN A 277 -16.81 5.18 18.24
N ILE A 278 -15.95 6.04 18.81
CA ILE A 278 -14.50 5.83 18.84
C ILE A 278 -14.09 4.50 19.48
N ASP A 279 -14.82 4.02 20.48
CA ASP A 279 -14.52 2.77 21.19
C ASP A 279 -14.64 1.53 20.28
N ARG A 280 -15.40 1.63 19.20
CA ARG A 280 -15.69 0.52 18.30
C ARG A 280 -15.27 0.80 16.87
N ILE A 281 -15.36 2.09 16.43
CA ILE A 281 -15.22 2.47 15.02
C ILE A 281 -15.98 1.52 14.08
N GLY A 282 -17.20 1.16 14.50
CA GLY A 282 -17.98 0.09 13.88
C GLY A 282 -18.35 0.39 12.43
N HIS A 283 -18.74 1.64 12.14
CA HIS A 283 -19.08 2.06 10.79
C HIS A 283 -17.89 1.92 9.82
N ARG A 284 -16.69 2.36 10.24
CA ARG A 284 -15.46 2.23 9.47
C ARG A 284 -15.14 0.77 9.18
N ARG A 285 -15.19 -0.09 10.20
CA ARG A 285 -14.88 -1.53 10.08
C ARG A 285 -15.80 -2.22 9.10
N TRP A 286 -17.07 -1.83 9.04
CA TRP A 286 -18.00 -2.31 8.03
C TRP A 286 -17.64 -1.80 6.63
N CYS A 287 -17.31 -0.51 6.45
CA CYS A 287 -16.92 0.05 5.16
C CYS A 287 -15.72 -0.66 4.53
N ILE A 288 -14.73 -1.03 5.33
CA ILE A 288 -13.49 -1.68 4.86
C ILE A 288 -13.45 -3.19 5.10
N ASN A 289 -14.62 -3.82 5.36
CA ASN A 289 -14.71 -5.27 5.51
C ASN A 289 -14.37 -5.98 4.19
N PRO A 290 -13.33 -6.85 4.15
CA PRO A 290 -12.92 -7.54 2.92
C PRO A 290 -14.00 -8.44 2.31
N THR A 291 -14.96 -8.92 3.10
CA THR A 291 -16.03 -9.82 2.63
C THR A 291 -17.14 -9.10 1.89
N MET A 292 -17.22 -7.77 1.97
CA MET A 292 -18.22 -6.99 1.26
C MET A 292 -17.95 -6.98 -0.26
N SER A 293 -18.99 -7.26 -1.06
CA SER A 293 -18.98 -7.09 -2.52
C SER A 293 -20.12 -6.20 -3.03
N LYS A 294 -21.15 -5.97 -2.19
CA LYS A 294 -22.32 -5.17 -2.52
C LYS A 294 -22.63 -4.19 -1.40
N THR A 295 -23.28 -3.10 -1.75
CA THR A 295 -23.86 -2.13 -0.80
C THR A 295 -25.13 -1.53 -1.36
N GLY A 296 -25.82 -0.75 -0.57
CA GLY A 296 -26.96 0.08 -0.95
C GLY A 296 -26.83 1.45 -0.31
N PHE A 297 -27.61 2.40 -0.79
CA PHE A 297 -27.78 3.71 -0.16
C PHE A 297 -29.22 4.16 -0.25
N GLY A 298 -29.69 4.75 0.84
CA GLY A 298 -30.97 5.44 0.91
C GLY A 298 -30.88 6.71 1.74
N SER A 299 -31.54 7.77 1.32
CA SER A 299 -31.58 9.04 2.05
C SER A 299 -32.98 9.60 2.18
N SER A 300 -33.28 10.22 3.32
CA SER A 300 -34.51 10.95 3.56
C SER A 300 -34.25 12.06 4.59
N GLY A 301 -34.64 13.31 4.26
CA GLY A 301 -34.39 14.45 5.11
C GLY A 301 -32.91 14.60 5.45
N LYS A 302 -32.58 14.53 6.75
CA LYS A 302 -31.18 14.63 7.23
C LYS A 302 -30.47 13.28 7.42
N PHE A 303 -31.15 12.15 7.14
CA PHE A 303 -30.64 10.79 7.39
C PHE A 303 -30.18 10.13 6.09
N VAL A 304 -29.11 9.35 6.22
CA VAL A 304 -28.61 8.43 5.19
C VAL A 304 -28.35 7.08 5.82
N ALA A 305 -28.79 6.02 5.17
CA ALA A 305 -28.42 4.65 5.47
C ALA A 305 -27.53 4.10 4.35
N MET A 306 -26.55 3.28 4.72
CA MET A 306 -25.70 2.52 3.80
C MET A 306 -25.69 1.07 4.24
N TRP A 307 -26.20 0.16 3.41
CA TRP A 307 -26.16 -1.26 3.70
C TRP A 307 -24.74 -1.75 3.88
N SER A 308 -24.43 -2.29 5.05
CA SER A 308 -23.09 -2.64 5.45
C SER A 308 -22.88 -4.12 5.82
N PHE A 309 -23.97 -4.88 6.09
CA PHE A 309 -23.90 -6.28 6.49
C PHE A 309 -23.82 -7.24 5.30
N ASP A 310 -23.07 -6.86 4.27
CA ASP A 310 -22.83 -7.73 3.12
C ASP A 310 -21.57 -8.58 3.31
N GLN A 311 -21.71 -9.89 3.08
CA GLN A 311 -20.63 -10.88 3.12
C GLN A 311 -20.67 -11.77 1.87
N SER A 312 -21.13 -11.23 0.76
CA SER A 312 -21.40 -12.01 -0.46
C SER A 312 -20.16 -12.27 -1.31
N ARG A 313 -18.99 -11.73 -0.93
CA ARG A 313 -17.74 -11.96 -1.66
C ARG A 313 -17.29 -13.40 -1.56
N LYS A 314 -17.20 -14.07 -2.71
CA LYS A 314 -16.86 -15.51 -2.78
C LYS A 314 -15.38 -15.81 -2.50
N SER A 315 -14.49 -14.88 -2.83
CA SER A 315 -13.04 -15.03 -2.63
C SER A 315 -12.48 -13.75 -2.00
N VAL A 316 -12.00 -13.89 -0.78
CA VAL A 316 -11.35 -12.79 -0.05
C VAL A 316 -9.84 -12.99 -0.17
N PRO A 317 -9.08 -11.99 -0.67
CA PRO A 317 -7.62 -12.07 -0.67
C PRO A 317 -7.08 -12.28 0.74
N THR A 318 -6.01 -13.05 0.86
CA THR A 318 -5.32 -13.24 2.14
C THR A 318 -4.74 -11.90 2.62
N TYR A 319 -4.98 -11.57 3.87
CA TYR A 319 -4.42 -10.37 4.51
C TYR A 319 -3.95 -10.71 5.94
N GLU A 320 -2.99 -9.96 6.45
CA GLU A 320 -2.55 -10.03 7.84
C GLU A 320 -3.40 -9.13 8.75
N PHE A 321 -3.63 -7.92 8.30
CA PHE A 321 -4.44 -6.91 8.98
C PHE A 321 -5.01 -5.89 7.98
N VAL A 322 -6.02 -5.16 8.40
CA VAL A 322 -6.55 -4.00 7.69
C VAL A 322 -6.33 -2.76 8.56
N ALA A 323 -5.60 -1.78 8.04
CA ALA A 323 -5.30 -0.54 8.75
C ALA A 323 -5.93 0.69 8.09
N TYR A 324 -6.25 1.68 8.91
CA TYR A 324 -6.64 3.00 8.47
C TYR A 324 -5.97 4.08 9.33
N PRO A 325 -5.07 4.90 8.74
CA PRO A 325 -4.60 4.79 7.36
C PRO A 325 -3.74 3.54 7.15
N ALA A 326 -3.79 2.99 5.92
CA ALA A 326 -3.03 1.81 5.57
C ALA A 326 -1.54 2.12 5.37
N PRO A 327 -0.66 1.09 5.47
CA PRO A 327 0.76 1.24 5.18
C PRO A 327 1.05 1.82 3.80
N GLY A 328 2.05 2.69 3.71
CA GLY A 328 2.49 3.28 2.47
C GLY A 328 2.13 4.75 2.34
N PHE A 329 1.98 5.22 1.10
CA PHE A 329 1.48 6.56 0.82
C PHE A 329 -0.03 6.61 1.02
N PHE A 330 -0.48 7.64 1.74
CA PHE A 330 -1.90 7.86 1.99
C PHE A 330 -2.29 9.30 1.64
N PRO A 331 -3.32 9.52 0.78
CA PRO A 331 -3.73 10.87 0.41
C PRO A 331 -4.37 11.57 1.61
N ASN A 332 -3.91 12.77 1.92
CA ASN A 332 -4.41 13.55 3.06
C ASN A 332 -5.87 14.01 2.92
N THR A 333 -6.43 13.94 1.72
CA THR A 333 -7.86 14.19 1.46
C THR A 333 -8.78 13.06 1.94
N HIS A 334 -8.21 11.91 2.32
CA HIS A 334 -8.94 10.72 2.77
C HIS A 334 -8.67 10.37 4.23
N PHE A 335 -7.99 11.22 4.98
CA PHE A 335 -7.78 11.03 6.41
C PHE A 335 -7.86 12.37 7.15
N ASP A 336 -8.80 12.47 8.08
CA ASP A 336 -8.92 13.63 8.95
C ASP A 336 -7.85 13.56 10.06
N ALA A 337 -7.18 14.68 10.35
CA ALA A 337 -6.14 14.74 11.38
C ALA A 337 -6.67 14.43 12.80
N THR A 338 -7.98 14.56 13.01
CA THR A 338 -8.66 14.23 14.29
C THR A 338 -9.15 12.79 14.34
N ALA A 339 -9.11 12.05 13.23
CA ALA A 339 -9.57 10.68 13.18
C ALA A 339 -8.65 9.73 13.97
N ALA A 340 -9.25 8.76 14.65
CA ALA A 340 -8.49 7.67 15.25
C ALA A 340 -7.86 6.79 14.16
N TRP A 341 -6.63 6.35 14.38
CA TRP A 341 -5.98 5.29 13.63
C TRP A 341 -6.55 3.95 14.06
N SER A 342 -6.54 2.99 13.19
CA SER A 342 -7.02 1.65 13.53
C SER A 342 -6.29 0.55 12.79
N VAL A 343 -6.12 -0.59 13.46
CA VAL A 343 -5.59 -1.83 12.88
C VAL A 343 -6.51 -2.96 13.30
N SER A 344 -7.18 -3.59 12.34
CA SER A 344 -8.02 -4.77 12.56
C SER A 344 -7.25 -6.02 12.14
N LEU A 345 -7.05 -6.96 13.06
CA LEU A 345 -6.26 -8.17 12.85
C LEU A 345 -7.09 -9.26 12.18
N ASN A 346 -6.48 -10.03 11.27
CA ASN A 346 -7.09 -11.23 10.73
C ASN A 346 -7.03 -12.37 11.76
N LEU A 347 -8.21 -12.86 12.19
CA LEU A 347 -8.34 -13.94 13.18
C LEU A 347 -7.77 -15.31 12.73
N GLU A 348 -7.62 -15.53 11.42
CA GLU A 348 -6.95 -16.73 10.92
C GLU A 348 -5.43 -16.68 11.15
N LYS A 349 -4.87 -15.48 11.38
CA LYS A 349 -3.44 -15.22 11.51
C LYS A 349 -3.03 -14.83 12.92
N TYR A 350 -3.93 -14.22 13.70
CA TYR A 350 -3.65 -13.69 15.02
C TYR A 350 -4.70 -14.13 16.03
N GLU A 351 -4.25 -14.36 17.26
CA GLU A 351 -5.13 -14.49 18.43
C GLU A 351 -5.85 -13.16 18.69
N LYS A 352 -6.92 -13.22 19.50
CA LYS A 352 -7.58 -12.00 19.97
C LYS A 352 -6.60 -11.13 20.75
N PRO A 353 -6.42 -9.85 20.40
CA PRO A 353 -5.52 -8.97 21.13
C PRO A 353 -6.03 -8.70 22.55
N ASP A 354 -5.12 -8.71 23.50
CA ASP A 354 -5.38 -8.35 24.90
C ASP A 354 -4.93 -6.90 25.12
N GLU A 355 -5.88 -6.01 25.42
CA GLU A 355 -5.61 -4.58 25.63
C GLU A 355 -4.50 -4.32 26.65
N LYS A 356 -4.36 -5.17 27.68
CA LYS A 356 -3.33 -5.03 28.70
C LYS A 356 -1.92 -5.38 28.22
N LYS A 357 -1.81 -6.12 27.13
CA LYS A 357 -0.54 -6.57 26.53
C LYS A 357 -0.14 -5.78 25.31
N VAL A 358 -1.13 -5.20 24.60
CA VAL A 358 -0.88 -4.44 23.37
C VAL A 358 -0.26 -3.09 23.71
N HIS A 359 0.85 -2.78 23.06
CA HIS A 359 1.53 -1.49 23.15
C HIS A 359 1.72 -0.89 21.77
N ILE A 360 1.48 0.42 21.65
CA ILE A 360 1.66 1.20 20.43
C ILE A 360 2.86 2.11 20.60
N SER A 361 3.87 1.94 19.75
CA SER A 361 4.91 2.95 19.53
C SER A 361 4.59 3.71 18.23
N PHE A 362 4.45 5.01 18.34
CA PHE A 362 4.10 5.90 17.24
C PHE A 362 5.10 7.04 17.16
N LYS A 363 5.87 7.09 16.05
CA LYS A 363 6.98 8.03 15.92
C LYS A 363 6.90 8.79 14.60
N PRO A 364 7.05 10.12 14.59
CA PRO A 364 7.28 10.86 13.35
C PRO A 364 8.50 10.29 12.63
N ALA A 365 8.42 10.23 11.31
CA ALA A 365 9.48 9.69 10.47
C ALA A 365 9.91 10.72 9.42
N GLN A 366 11.22 10.87 9.22
CA GLN A 366 11.81 11.57 8.09
C GLN A 366 12.35 10.51 7.13
N ILE A 367 11.84 10.51 5.91
CA ILE A 367 12.19 9.51 4.90
C ILE A 367 13.00 10.19 3.82
N THR A 368 14.26 9.77 3.65
CA THR A 368 15.11 10.14 2.51
C THR A 368 15.12 8.99 1.51
N ARG A 369 15.14 9.31 0.21
CA ARG A 369 15.06 8.31 -0.86
C ARG A 369 16.41 8.01 -1.50
N SER A 370 17.37 8.92 -1.37
CA SER A 370 18.73 8.74 -1.88
C SER A 370 19.72 9.56 -1.04
N PRO A 371 20.59 8.94 -0.25
CA PRO A 371 20.54 7.53 0.15
C PRO A 371 19.26 7.22 0.92
N ALA A 372 18.72 6.01 0.73
CA ALA A 372 17.50 5.62 1.39
C ALA A 372 17.72 5.46 2.90
N ALA A 373 16.95 6.19 3.69
CA ALA A 373 17.02 6.13 5.15
C ALA A 373 15.72 6.58 5.81
N ILE A 374 15.45 6.04 7.00
CA ILE A 374 14.40 6.50 7.89
C ILE A 374 15.05 7.01 9.17
N ARG A 375 14.75 8.25 9.53
CA ARG A 375 15.10 8.83 10.82
C ARG A 375 13.82 9.01 11.62
N LEU A 376 13.76 8.41 12.81
CA LEU A 376 12.61 8.50 13.69
C LEU A 376 12.79 9.67 14.68
N GLY A 377 11.73 10.43 14.86
CA GLY A 377 11.62 11.41 15.94
C GLY A 377 11.28 10.74 17.27
N PRO A 378 11.05 11.57 18.32
CA PRO A 378 10.62 11.07 19.61
C PRO A 378 9.26 10.39 19.51
N GLU A 379 9.02 9.43 20.39
CA GLU A 379 7.73 8.76 20.50
C GLU A 379 6.65 9.75 20.94
N MET A 380 5.49 9.68 20.26
CA MET A 380 4.33 10.50 20.58
C MET A 380 3.46 9.79 21.62
N THR A 381 2.91 10.55 22.56
CA THR A 381 1.97 10.01 23.53
C THR A 381 0.57 9.96 22.92
N SER A 382 -0.07 8.80 23.04
CA SER A 382 -1.45 8.60 22.64
C SER A 382 -2.39 9.32 23.62
N ASN A 383 -3.41 9.99 23.11
CA ASN A 383 -4.52 10.57 23.90
C ASN A 383 -5.74 9.66 23.93
N TYR A 384 -5.74 8.59 23.14
CA TYR A 384 -6.77 7.56 23.11
C TYR A 384 -6.19 6.23 22.69
N PHE A 385 -6.52 5.17 23.42
CA PHE A 385 -6.18 3.79 23.09
C PHE A 385 -7.28 2.86 23.58
N HIS A 386 -7.73 1.95 22.72
CA HIS A 386 -8.70 0.92 23.04
C HIS A 386 -8.55 -0.29 22.12
N VAL A 387 -8.90 -1.47 22.63
CA VAL A 387 -8.95 -2.73 21.87
C VAL A 387 -10.38 -3.27 21.89
N ASP A 388 -11.06 -3.18 20.75
CA ASP A 388 -12.37 -3.78 20.59
C ASP A 388 -12.30 -5.15 19.89
N THR A 389 -12.73 -6.20 20.59
CA THR A 389 -12.75 -7.56 20.07
C THR A 389 -14.12 -8.01 19.55
N GLN A 390 -15.11 -7.11 19.52
CA GLN A 390 -16.45 -7.41 19.00
C GLN A 390 -16.46 -7.48 17.47
N GLY A 391 -17.48 -8.14 16.92
CA GLY A 391 -17.61 -8.40 15.50
C GLY A 391 -18.36 -7.32 14.73
N PHE A 392 -17.76 -6.11 14.61
CA PHE A 392 -18.29 -5.07 13.72
C PHE A 392 -17.58 -5.16 12.35
N GLY A 393 -18.11 -5.87 11.39
CA GLY A 393 -17.47 -6.10 10.09
C GLY A 393 -16.17 -6.88 10.22
N ILE A 394 -15.04 -6.20 10.42
CA ILE A 394 -13.76 -6.83 10.76
C ILE A 394 -13.60 -6.85 12.26
N ALA A 395 -13.39 -8.03 12.85
CA ALA A 395 -13.16 -8.16 14.29
C ALA A 395 -11.77 -7.63 14.72
N ASN A 396 -11.55 -7.56 16.04
CA ASN A 396 -10.24 -7.30 16.67
C ASN A 396 -9.56 -6.01 16.23
N ALA A 397 -10.22 -4.89 16.47
CA ALA A 397 -9.67 -3.56 16.19
C ALA A 397 -8.81 -3.05 17.34
N ILE A 398 -7.60 -2.62 17.02
CA ILE A 398 -6.72 -1.84 17.88
C ILE A 398 -6.88 -0.39 17.44
N ILE A 399 -7.34 0.47 18.33
CA ILE A 399 -7.78 1.84 18.03
C ILE A 399 -6.93 2.81 18.85
N PHE A 400 -6.34 3.81 18.19
CA PHE A 400 -5.48 4.78 18.85
C PHE A 400 -5.52 6.14 18.17
N ARG A 401 -5.27 7.22 18.93
CA ARG A 401 -5.25 8.60 18.41
C ARG A 401 -4.16 9.42 19.10
N PHE A 402 -3.62 10.40 18.38
CA PHE A 402 -2.58 11.32 18.83
C PHE A 402 -2.96 12.76 18.52
N ASP A 403 -2.93 13.64 19.52
CA ASP A 403 -3.39 15.05 19.39
C ASP A 403 -2.60 15.91 18.41
N LYS A 404 -1.36 15.53 18.13
CA LYS A 404 -0.44 16.33 17.30
C LYS A 404 -0.06 15.63 15.99
N CYS A 405 -0.90 14.70 15.54
CA CYS A 405 -0.66 14.04 14.27
C CYS A 405 -0.97 14.99 13.10
N SER A 406 0.05 15.34 12.32
CA SER A 406 -0.11 16.13 11.12
C SER A 406 -0.41 15.24 9.92
N THR A 407 -1.39 15.63 9.11
CA THR A 407 -1.71 14.98 7.82
C THR A 407 -1.27 15.83 6.63
N GLN A 408 -0.44 16.85 6.86
CA GLN A 408 0.12 17.65 5.77
C GLN A 408 0.99 16.79 4.84
N ALA A 409 1.13 17.23 3.60
CA ALA A 409 1.97 16.55 2.64
C ALA A 409 3.40 16.34 3.20
N ASN A 410 3.93 15.15 3.00
CA ASN A 410 5.23 14.65 3.49
C ASN A 410 5.31 14.38 5.01
N SER A 411 4.25 14.60 5.79
CA SER A 411 4.20 14.06 7.15
C SER A 411 4.22 12.53 7.09
N ALA A 412 5.11 11.92 7.86
CA ALA A 412 5.23 10.46 7.90
C ALA A 412 5.35 9.95 9.33
N TYR A 413 4.87 8.74 9.55
CA TYR A 413 4.85 8.10 10.86
C TYR A 413 5.18 6.62 10.77
N GLN A 414 6.00 6.13 11.71
CA GLN A 414 6.15 4.72 11.97
C GLN A 414 5.19 4.31 13.08
N VAL A 415 4.41 3.29 12.79
CA VAL A 415 3.56 2.59 13.75
C VAL A 415 4.20 1.25 14.05
N GLU A 416 4.35 0.92 15.34
CA GLU A 416 4.77 -0.39 15.79
C GLU A 416 3.82 -0.86 16.90
N ILE A 417 3.24 -2.05 16.70
CA ILE A 417 2.29 -2.67 17.63
C ILE A 417 2.93 -3.95 18.13
N THR A 418 3.13 -4.03 19.44
CA THR A 418 3.71 -5.19 20.12
C THR A 418 2.70 -5.83 21.08
N GLY A 419 3.05 -6.96 21.69
CA GLY A 419 2.16 -7.70 22.59
C GLY A 419 1.09 -8.51 21.89
N LEU A 420 1.25 -8.75 20.58
CA LEU A 420 0.40 -9.61 19.76
C LEU A 420 0.84 -11.06 19.81
N GLN A 421 -0.04 -11.97 19.43
CA GLN A 421 0.25 -13.39 19.24
C GLN A 421 -0.30 -13.86 17.91
N LYS A 422 0.47 -14.68 17.18
CA LYS A 422 -0.03 -15.42 16.01
C LYS A 422 -0.99 -16.52 16.47
N SER A 423 -1.87 -16.95 15.55
CA SER A 423 -2.67 -18.17 15.77
C SER A 423 -1.72 -19.34 16.04
N GLY A 424 -1.76 -19.87 17.27
CA GLY A 424 -0.79 -20.88 17.74
C GLY A 424 0.15 -20.37 18.85
N GLY A 425 -0.02 -19.13 19.31
CA GLY A 425 0.59 -18.60 20.55
C GLY A 425 1.98 -18.00 20.37
N GLU A 426 2.56 -17.98 19.17
CA GLU A 426 3.86 -17.32 18.91
C GLU A 426 3.74 -15.81 19.10
N ALA A 427 4.68 -15.19 19.81
CA ALA A 427 4.75 -13.74 19.98
C ALA A 427 4.92 -13.03 18.64
N ALA A 428 4.18 -11.97 18.43
CA ALA A 428 4.16 -11.22 17.18
C ALA A 428 4.17 -9.71 17.41
N SER A 429 4.62 -9.00 16.39
CA SER A 429 4.51 -7.55 16.29
C SER A 429 4.14 -7.14 14.86
N LEU A 430 3.56 -5.96 14.73
CA LEU A 430 3.31 -5.31 13.45
C LEU A 430 4.10 -4.02 13.39
N LYS A 431 4.74 -3.75 12.26
CA LYS A 431 5.48 -2.52 12.05
C LYS A 431 5.24 -2.02 10.63
N TYR A 432 4.84 -0.76 10.49
CA TYR A 432 4.62 -0.16 9.18
C TYR A 432 4.82 1.36 9.21
N LEU A 433 4.94 1.94 8.03
CA LEU A 433 5.07 3.37 7.80
C LEU A 433 3.88 3.88 7.02
N VAL A 434 3.44 5.08 7.38
CA VAL A 434 2.47 5.86 6.61
C VAL A 434 3.12 7.19 6.26
N GLN A 435 3.04 7.60 4.99
CA GLN A 435 3.43 8.93 4.55
C GLN A 435 2.25 9.61 3.88
N PHE A 436 1.81 10.72 4.44
CA PHE A 436 0.75 11.53 3.83
C PHE A 436 1.27 12.31 2.64
N TYR A 437 0.46 12.43 1.60
CA TYR A 437 0.74 13.26 0.44
C TYR A 437 -0.50 14.06 0.03
N ALA A 438 -0.30 15.22 -0.60
CA ALA A 438 -1.38 15.97 -1.22
C ALA A 438 -1.55 15.46 -2.66
N PRO A 439 -2.71 14.89 -3.03
CA PRO A 439 -2.99 14.60 -4.43
C PRO A 439 -2.87 15.88 -5.26
N GLY A 440 -2.27 15.79 -6.46
CA GLY A 440 -2.26 16.89 -7.42
C GLY A 440 -3.69 17.39 -7.69
N LYS A 441 -3.84 18.71 -7.87
CA LYS A 441 -5.12 19.33 -8.20
C LYS A 441 -5.56 18.98 -9.62
#